data_8dd84f01f812402e2b61bfb7d46f7860
#
_entry.id   8dd84f01f812402e2b61bfb7d46f7860
#
_cell.length_a   1.000
_cell.length_b   1.000
_cell.length_c   1.000
_cell.angle_alpha   90.00
_cell.angle_beta   90.00
_cell.angle_gamma   90.00
#
_symmetry.space_group_name_H-M   'P 1'
#
loop_
_entity.id
_entity.type
_entity.pdbx_description
1 polymer ?
#
loop_
_entity_poly.entity_id
_entity_poly.type
_entity_poly.pdbx_seq_one_letter_code
_entity_poly.pdbx_strand_id
1 'polypeptide(L)' 'MITEFEKGQWSVIQNVITFMENDQTAMELCREAGFGKKKILELEKDSDTFIKEIKAFLKREGHLLED' A
#
# COMPACT_ATOMS: atom_id res chain seq x y z
N MET A 1 3.08 -10.87 10.84
CA MET A 1 4.36 -10.19 11.11
C MET A 1 4.94 -9.62 9.81
N ILE A 2 5.45 -8.40 9.89
CA ILE A 2 6.00 -7.71 8.72
C ILE A 2 7.49 -8.00 8.60
N THR A 3 7.94 -8.40 7.41
CA THR A 3 9.35 -8.64 7.15
C THR A 3 10.02 -7.40 6.58
N GLU A 4 11.36 -7.36 6.62
CA GLU A 4 12.11 -6.26 6.02
C GLU A 4 11.88 -6.19 4.51
N PHE A 5 11.72 -7.34 3.88
CA PHE A 5 11.40 -7.41 2.44
C PHE A 5 10.06 -6.74 2.14
N GLU A 6 9.05 -7.03 2.97
CA GLU A 6 7.73 -6.42 2.81
C GLU A 6 7.78 -4.91 3.02
N LYS A 7 8.57 -4.45 3.99
CA LYS A 7 8.73 -3.02 4.23
C LYS A 7 9.34 -2.32 3.02
N GLY A 8 10.33 -2.95 2.39
CA GLY A 8 10.94 -2.41 1.18
C GLY A 8 9.96 -2.32 0.02
N GLN A 9 9.18 -3.37 -0.19
CA GLN A 9 8.14 -3.38 -1.22
C GLN A 9 7.10 -2.29 -0.96
N TRP A 10 6.67 -2.15 0.29
CA TRP A 10 5.69 -1.15 0.68
C TRP A 10 6.21 0.27 0.46
N SER A 11 7.48 0.50 0.73
CA SER A 11 8.10 1.81 0.50
C SER A 11 7.99 2.22 -0.96
N VAL A 12 8.23 1.31 -1.89
CA VAL A 12 8.08 1.58 -3.32
C VAL A 12 6.63 1.89 -3.66
N ILE A 13 5.71 1.10 -3.12
CA ILE A 13 4.27 1.29 -3.38
C ILE A 13 3.79 2.64 -2.84
N GLN A 14 4.25 3.03 -1.66
CA GLN A 14 3.93 4.33 -1.09
C GLN A 14 4.36 5.47 -2.01
N ASN A 15 5.53 5.35 -2.60
CA ASN A 15 6.02 6.37 -3.54
C ASN A 15 5.15 6.45 -4.79
N VAL A 16 4.72 5.31 -5.30
CA VAL A 16 3.84 5.27 -6.47
C VAL A 16 2.51 5.97 -6.16
N ILE A 17 1.94 5.68 -5.00
CA ILE A 17 0.67 6.30 -4.59
C ILE A 17 0.82 7.80 -4.37
N THR A 18 1.87 8.20 -3.67
CA THR A 18 2.04 9.57 -3.20
C THR A 18 2.56 10.51 -4.28
N PHE A 19 3.57 10.09 -5.00
CA PHE A 19 4.28 10.98 -5.92
C PHE A 19 3.93 10.77 -7.38
N MET A 20 3.59 9.55 -7.76
CA MET A 20 3.23 9.23 -9.15
C MET A 20 1.73 9.31 -9.38
N GLU A 21 0.95 9.28 -8.32
CA GLU A 21 -0.51 9.33 -8.37
C GLU A 21 -1.10 8.31 -9.35
N ASN A 22 -0.47 7.14 -9.43
CA ASN A 22 -0.89 6.07 -10.34
C ASN A 22 -1.48 4.92 -9.55
N ASP A 23 -2.78 5.04 -9.26
CA ASP A 23 -3.49 4.05 -8.45
C ASP A 23 -3.49 2.66 -9.10
N GLN A 24 -3.59 2.60 -10.41
CA GLN A 24 -3.61 1.33 -11.13
C GLN A 24 -2.31 0.57 -10.94
N THR A 25 -1.18 1.24 -11.11
CA THR A 25 0.13 0.63 -10.91
C THR A 25 0.30 0.20 -9.45
N ALA A 26 -0.12 1.06 -8.52
CA ALA A 26 -0.04 0.74 -7.10
C ALA A 26 -0.85 -0.51 -6.77
N MET A 27 -2.05 -0.65 -7.35
CA MET A 27 -2.88 -1.83 -7.15
C MET A 27 -2.21 -3.09 -7.69
N GLU A 28 -1.61 -3.00 -8.87
CA GLU A 28 -0.90 -4.13 -9.44
C GLU A 28 0.27 -4.56 -8.57
N LEU A 29 1.02 -3.60 -8.05
CA LEU A 29 2.14 -3.89 -7.16
C LEU A 29 1.67 -4.55 -5.87
N CYS A 30 0.55 -4.08 -5.32
CA CYS A 30 -0.03 -4.69 -4.12
C CYS A 30 -0.43 -6.13 -4.38
N ARG A 31 -1.06 -6.40 -5.52
CA ARG A 31 -1.47 -7.76 -5.88
C ARG A 31 -0.27 -8.68 -6.05
N GLU A 32 0.76 -8.21 -6.73
CA GLU A 32 1.96 -9.02 -6.93
C GLU A 32 2.68 -9.32 -5.62
N ALA A 33 2.67 -8.36 -4.71
CA ALA A 33 3.29 -8.54 -3.41
C ALA A 33 2.43 -9.38 -2.46
N GLY A 34 1.16 -9.62 -2.82
CA GLY A 34 0.24 -10.35 -1.96
C GLY A 34 -0.31 -9.50 -0.82
N PHE A 35 -0.34 -8.20 -0.99
CA PHE A 35 -0.82 -7.28 0.04
C PHE A 35 -2.33 -7.06 -0.10
N GLY A 36 -3.10 -7.59 0.87
CA GLY A 36 -4.50 -7.26 1.00
C GLY A 36 -4.68 -6.04 1.88
N LYS A 37 -5.93 -5.67 2.14
CA LYS A 37 -6.25 -4.50 2.96
C LYS A 37 -5.63 -4.57 4.35
N LYS A 38 -5.73 -5.73 5.00
CA LYS A 38 -5.18 -5.90 6.35
C LYS A 38 -3.67 -5.71 6.38
N LYS A 39 -2.99 -6.29 5.39
CA LYS A 39 -1.54 -6.16 5.31
C LYS A 39 -1.13 -4.71 5.07
N ILE A 40 -1.85 -4.01 4.21
CA ILE A 40 -1.57 -2.61 3.92
C ILE A 40 -1.75 -1.75 5.17
N LEU A 41 -2.82 -1.98 5.92
CA LEU A 41 -3.05 -1.23 7.15
C LEU A 41 -1.97 -1.51 8.20
N GLU A 42 -1.52 -2.76 8.28
CA GLU A 42 -0.44 -3.15 9.18
C GLU A 42 0.88 -2.49 8.79
N LEU A 43 1.19 -2.49 7.49
CA LEU A 43 2.40 -1.85 6.99
C LEU A 43 2.38 -0.33 7.21
N GLU A 44 1.23 0.29 6.99
CA GLU A 44 1.08 1.73 7.19
C GLU A 44 1.22 2.11 8.65
N LYS A 45 0.68 1.31 9.54
CA LYS A 45 0.81 1.52 10.97
C LYS A 45 2.28 1.45 11.41
N ASP A 46 3.03 0.53 10.80
CA ASP A 46 4.46 0.37 11.12
C ASP A 46 5.29 1.53 10.59
N SER A 47 5.05 1.96 9.36
CA SER A 47 5.86 3.01 8.73
C SER A 47 5.48 4.41 9.18
N ASP A 48 4.22 4.63 9.48
CA ASP A 48 3.70 5.93 9.95
C ASP A 48 4.07 7.10 9.03
N THR A 49 4.07 6.85 7.71
CA THR A 49 4.37 7.87 6.72
C THR A 49 3.29 7.89 5.65
N PHE A 50 3.03 9.08 5.09
CA PHE A 50 2.04 9.26 4.03
C PHE A 50 0.64 8.74 4.39
N ILE A 51 0.29 8.82 5.68
CA ILE A 51 -0.99 8.29 6.19
C ILE A 51 -2.19 8.83 5.39
N LYS A 52 -2.18 10.11 5.11
CA LYS A 52 -3.27 10.79 4.40
C LYS A 52 -3.45 10.24 2.99
N GLU A 53 -2.33 10.11 2.27
CA GLU A 53 -2.31 9.64 0.90
C GLU A 53 -2.72 8.17 0.81
N ILE A 54 -2.26 7.36 1.75
CA ILE A 54 -2.58 5.93 1.79
C ILE A 54 -4.05 5.73 2.14
N LYS A 55 -4.58 6.49 3.09
CA LYS A 55 -6.00 6.41 3.42
C LYS A 55 -6.88 6.79 2.24
N ALA A 56 -6.49 7.84 1.52
CA ALA A 56 -7.21 8.26 0.33
C ALA A 56 -7.17 7.18 -0.75
N PHE A 57 -6.00 6.58 -0.96
CA PHE A 57 -5.84 5.47 -1.90
C PHE A 57 -6.75 4.30 -1.54
N LEU A 58 -6.77 3.90 -0.27
CA LEU A 58 -7.61 2.79 0.17
C LEU A 58 -9.10 3.11 0.01
N LYS A 59 -9.47 4.36 0.20
CA LYS A 59 -10.85 4.78 0.00
C LYS A 59 -11.27 4.65 -1.47
N ARG A 60 -10.36 4.98 -2.39
CA ARG A 60 -10.65 4.90 -3.83
C ARG A 60 -10.59 3.47 -4.35
N GLU A 61 -9.57 2.72 -3.96
CA GLU A 61 -9.25 1.44 -4.57
C GLU A 61 -9.32 0.24 -3.63
N GLY A 62 -9.48 0.48 -2.34
CA GLY A 62 -9.43 -0.60 -1.35
C GLY A 62 -10.44 -1.72 -1.58
N HIS A 63 -11.57 -1.41 -2.19
CA HIS A 63 -12.60 -2.40 -2.48
C HIS A 63 -12.15 -3.46 -3.48
N LEU A 64 -11.08 -3.20 -4.21
CA LEU A 64 -10.51 -4.15 -5.17
C LEU A 64 -9.47 -5.07 -4.54
N LEU A 65 -9.11 -4.82 -3.30
CA LEU A 65 -8.12 -5.61 -2.58
C LEU A 65 -8.80 -6.64 -1.70
N GLU A 66 -8.17 -7.81 -1.59
CA GLU A 66 -8.63 -8.83 -0.66
C GLU A 66 -8.11 -8.52 0.75
N ASP A 67 -8.80 -9.04 1.72
CA ASP A 67 -8.36 -8.94 3.11
C ASP A 67 -7.36 -10.02 3.47
#